data_f0b859f797127b3496915805cb3319d4
#
_entry.id   f0b859f797127b3496915805cb3319d4
#
_cell.length_a   1.000
_cell.length_b   1.000
_cell.length_c   1.000
_cell.angle_alpha   90.00
_cell.angle_beta   90.00
_cell.angle_gamma   90.00
#
_symmetry.space_group_name_H-M   'P 1'
#
loop_
_entity.id
_entity.type
_entity.pdbx_description
1 polymer ?
#
loop_
_entity_poly.entity_id
_entity_poly.type
_entity_poly.pdbx_seq_one_letter_code
_entity_poly.pdbx_strand_id
1 'polypeptide(L)'
;MKKLLLFLFILIVVSAVLNGLWEYGQCGIFYTINGVASFENYNLLTGRIILDIGITLLVFIVMSIINFGWKWFASWDVKDTFLILLLALFASFYVEVNSLYIGRWGYSNAMPLLIGTNIGLTPILQWIVTMPVSILVTRLFMKGQIQSTTRYRF
;
A
#
# COMPACT_ATOMS: atom_id res chain seq x y z
N MET A 1 18.33 12.73 -10.07
CA MET A 1 18.31 12.29 -8.66
C MET A 1 17.32 13.09 -7.79
N LYS A 2 17.43 14.43 -7.66
CA LYS A 2 16.56 15.23 -6.76
C LYS A 2 15.05 15.00 -6.94
N LYS A 3 14.55 14.92 -8.19
CA LYS A 3 13.12 14.68 -8.48
C LYS A 3 12.62 13.29 -8.06
N LEU A 4 13.46 12.26 -8.20
CA LEU A 4 13.12 10.91 -7.73
C LEU A 4 13.06 10.86 -6.19
N LEU A 5 14.04 11.47 -5.51
CA LEU A 5 14.04 11.54 -4.04
C LEU A 5 12.81 12.29 -3.52
N LEU A 6 12.44 13.41 -4.16
CA LEU A 6 11.21 14.13 -3.80
C LEU A 6 9.96 13.29 -4.04
N PHE A 7 9.88 12.56 -5.17
CA PHE A 7 8.77 11.66 -5.43
C PHE A 7 8.66 10.56 -4.36
N LEU A 8 9.77 9.90 -4.04
CA LEU A 8 9.78 8.85 -3.01
C LEU A 8 9.40 9.40 -1.63
N PHE A 9 9.88 10.58 -1.28
CA PHE A 9 9.50 11.23 -0.03
C PHE A 9 7.99 11.51 0.04
N ILE A 10 7.40 12.10 -1.01
CA ILE A 10 5.95 12.35 -1.06
C ILE A 10 5.19 11.02 -1.03
N LEU A 11 5.63 9.99 -1.75
CA LEU A 11 5.00 8.67 -1.77
C LEU A 11 4.99 8.04 -0.36
N ILE A 12 6.09 8.13 0.37
CA ILE A 12 6.19 7.66 1.75
C ILE A 12 5.18 8.39 2.64
N VAL A 13 5.13 9.73 2.57
CA VAL A 13 4.23 10.53 3.40
C VAL A 13 2.77 10.22 3.08
N VAL A 14 2.40 10.19 1.78
CA VAL A 14 1.03 9.89 1.35
C VAL A 14 0.62 8.47 1.74
N SER A 15 1.50 7.48 1.53
CA SER A 15 1.25 6.10 1.92
C SER A 15 1.11 5.97 3.44
N ALA A 16 1.96 6.65 4.22
CA ALA A 16 1.86 6.67 5.69
C ALA A 16 0.52 7.22 6.18
N VAL A 17 0.06 8.32 5.59
CA VAL A 17 -1.23 8.93 5.95
C VAL A 17 -2.40 8.02 5.60
N LEU A 18 -2.45 7.51 4.36
CA LEU A 18 -3.57 6.69 3.90
C LEU A 18 -3.65 5.36 4.64
N ASN A 19 -2.52 4.65 4.79
CA ASN A 19 -2.49 3.39 5.53
C ASN A 19 -2.66 3.62 7.03
N GLY A 20 -2.11 4.71 7.59
CA GLY A 20 -2.32 5.07 8.98
C GLY A 20 -3.80 5.30 9.31
N LEU A 21 -4.52 6.06 8.49
CA LEU A 21 -5.97 6.28 8.65
C LEU A 21 -6.74 4.97 8.53
N TRP A 22 -6.38 4.12 7.58
CA TRP A 22 -7.03 2.82 7.39
C TRP A 22 -6.78 1.89 8.59
N GLU A 23 -5.52 1.71 8.97
CA GLU A 23 -5.13 0.86 10.09
C GLU A 23 -5.75 1.32 11.41
N TYR A 24 -5.75 2.63 11.66
CA TYR A 24 -6.39 3.19 12.86
C TYR A 24 -7.90 2.90 12.89
N GLY A 25 -8.55 2.97 11.73
CA GLY A 25 -9.99 2.70 11.63
C GLY A 25 -10.35 1.22 11.82
N GLN A 26 -9.47 0.29 11.41
CA GLN A 26 -9.79 -1.14 11.40
C GLN A 26 -9.20 -1.96 12.54
N CYS A 27 -8.01 -1.59 13.06
CA CYS A 27 -7.29 -2.43 14.02
C CYS A 27 -8.07 -2.72 15.30
N GLY A 28 -8.77 -1.73 15.85
CA GLY A 28 -9.54 -1.91 17.07
C GLY A 28 -10.80 -2.76 16.92
N ILE A 29 -11.30 -2.89 15.69
CA ILE A 29 -12.55 -3.58 15.40
C ILE A 29 -12.30 -5.02 14.93
N PHE A 30 -11.32 -5.21 14.04
CA PHE A 30 -11.17 -6.43 13.26
C PHE A 30 -10.01 -7.32 13.69
N TYR A 31 -9.02 -6.79 14.41
CA TYR A 31 -7.82 -7.56 14.77
C TYR A 31 -7.70 -7.83 16.27
N THR A 32 -7.16 -8.98 16.60
CA THR A 32 -6.86 -9.40 17.97
C THR A 32 -5.42 -9.86 18.12
N ILE A 33 -4.85 -9.66 19.30
CA ILE A 33 -3.57 -10.23 19.71
C ILE A 33 -3.83 -11.02 20.98
N ASN A 34 -3.51 -12.31 20.97
CA ASN A 34 -3.79 -13.23 22.08
C ASN A 34 -5.27 -13.16 22.54
N GLY A 35 -6.20 -12.99 21.60
CA GLY A 35 -7.63 -12.90 21.88
C GLY A 35 -8.13 -11.55 22.42
N VAL A 36 -7.25 -10.55 22.60
CA VAL A 36 -7.60 -9.19 23.05
C VAL A 36 -7.60 -8.24 21.85
N ALA A 37 -8.52 -7.26 21.82
CA ALA A 37 -8.57 -6.25 20.76
C ALA A 37 -7.22 -5.52 20.62
N SER A 38 -6.74 -5.40 19.37
CA SER A 38 -5.37 -4.93 19.10
C SER A 38 -5.16 -3.42 19.26
N PHE A 39 -6.21 -2.66 19.59
CA PHE A 39 -6.18 -1.19 19.64
C PHE A 39 -5.15 -0.64 20.65
N GLU A 40 -4.84 -1.37 21.71
CA GLU A 40 -3.86 -0.96 22.72
C GLU A 40 -2.41 -1.26 22.33
N ASN A 41 -2.19 -1.94 21.21
CA ASN A 41 -0.84 -2.32 20.79
C ASN A 41 -0.29 -1.39 19.70
N TYR A 42 0.19 -0.21 20.10
CA TYR A 42 0.80 0.77 19.20
C TYR A 42 1.98 0.22 18.39
N ASN A 43 2.73 -0.75 18.93
CA ASN A 43 3.85 -1.37 18.22
C ASN A 43 3.37 -2.18 17.02
N LEU A 44 2.26 -2.90 17.15
CA LEU A 44 1.67 -3.63 16.04
C LEU A 44 1.17 -2.66 14.95
N LEU A 45 0.41 -1.65 15.36
CA LEU A 45 -0.14 -0.63 14.43
C LEU A 45 0.98 0.06 13.64
N THR A 46 2.02 0.52 14.34
CA THR A 46 3.18 1.15 13.70
C THR A 46 3.90 0.18 12.76
N GLY A 47 4.10 -1.07 13.18
CA GLY A 47 4.73 -2.11 12.38
C GLY A 47 3.95 -2.41 11.09
N ARG A 48 2.62 -2.42 11.14
CA ARG A 48 1.76 -2.61 9.96
C ARG A 48 1.89 -1.44 8.99
N ILE A 49 1.81 -0.20 9.48
CA ILE A 49 1.96 1.00 8.64
C ILE A 49 3.33 1.01 7.96
N ILE A 50 4.41 0.67 8.67
CA ILE A 50 5.75 0.58 8.09
C ILE A 50 5.82 -0.50 7.01
N LEU A 51 5.20 -1.64 7.23
CA LEU A 51 5.11 -2.73 6.26
C LEU A 51 4.37 -2.27 4.99
N ASP A 52 3.23 -1.61 5.15
CA ASP A 52 2.41 -1.10 4.04
C ASP A 52 3.17 -0.08 3.18
N ILE A 53 3.91 0.83 3.82
CA ILE A 53 4.80 1.77 3.14
C ILE A 53 5.88 1.00 2.36
N GLY A 54 6.53 0.03 3.02
CA GLY A 54 7.59 -0.79 2.41
C GLY A 54 7.11 -1.53 1.17
N ILE A 55 5.92 -2.13 1.23
CA ILE A 55 5.33 -2.83 0.09
C ILE A 55 4.89 -1.87 -1.02
N THR A 56 4.34 -0.70 -0.67
CA THR A 56 4.02 0.33 -1.66
C THR A 56 5.28 0.78 -2.42
N LEU A 57 6.40 0.97 -1.72
CA LEU A 57 7.69 1.28 -2.33
C LEU A 57 8.20 0.12 -3.20
N LEU A 58 8.08 -1.12 -2.73
CA LEU A 58 8.47 -2.30 -3.50
C LEU A 58 7.68 -2.40 -4.80
N VAL A 59 6.36 -2.23 -4.75
CA VAL A 59 5.52 -2.22 -5.95
C VAL A 59 5.92 -1.09 -6.89
N PHE A 60 6.20 0.11 -6.38
CA PHE A 60 6.72 1.20 -7.21
C PHE A 60 8.04 0.85 -7.90
N ILE A 61 8.96 0.18 -7.21
CA ILE A 61 10.23 -0.29 -7.78
C ILE A 61 9.98 -1.35 -8.86
N VAL A 62 9.15 -2.36 -8.58
CA VAL A 62 8.80 -3.40 -9.56
C VAL A 62 8.17 -2.79 -10.81
N MET A 63 7.22 -1.88 -10.65
CA MET A 63 6.61 -1.16 -11.77
C MET A 63 7.63 -0.30 -12.54
N SER A 64 8.62 0.27 -11.85
CA SER A 64 9.70 1.03 -12.50
C SER A 64 10.63 0.13 -13.33
N ILE A 65 10.84 -1.11 -12.90
CA ILE A 65 11.60 -2.11 -13.66
C ILE A 65 10.80 -2.55 -14.90
N ILE A 66 9.52 -2.92 -14.73
CA ILE A 66 8.65 -3.38 -15.81
C ILE A 66 8.51 -2.31 -16.91
N ASN A 67 8.43 -1.04 -16.53
CA ASN A 67 8.25 0.07 -17.45
C ASN A 67 9.59 0.76 -17.86
N PHE A 68 10.73 0.13 -17.55
CA PHE A 68 12.07 0.63 -17.91
C PHE A 68 12.36 2.07 -17.47
N GLY A 69 11.76 2.51 -16.37
CA GLY A 69 12.05 3.84 -15.82
C GLY A 69 11.09 4.26 -14.72
N TRP A 70 11.60 5.06 -13.77
CA TRP A 70 10.84 5.50 -12.61
C TRP A 70 9.69 6.49 -12.90
N LYS A 71 9.65 7.08 -14.11
CA LYS A 71 8.63 8.06 -14.52
C LYS A 71 7.40 7.43 -15.17
N TRP A 72 7.25 6.11 -15.15
CA TRP A 72 6.14 5.37 -15.77
C TRP A 72 4.76 5.93 -15.36
N PHE A 73 4.62 6.35 -14.12
CA PHE A 73 3.38 6.92 -13.60
C PHE A 73 2.95 8.23 -14.31
N ALA A 74 3.83 8.89 -15.06
CA ALA A 74 3.47 10.07 -15.86
C ALA A 74 2.58 9.70 -17.05
N SER A 75 2.81 8.51 -17.63
CA SER A 75 2.04 7.92 -18.73
C SER A 75 1.20 6.73 -18.31
N TRP A 76 0.71 6.74 -17.09
CA TRP A 76 -0.10 5.67 -16.49
C TRP A 76 -1.24 5.23 -17.41
N ASP A 77 -1.32 3.94 -17.70
CA ASP A 77 -2.32 3.31 -18.54
C ASP A 77 -3.10 2.18 -17.82
N VAL A 78 -3.97 1.50 -18.56
CA VAL A 78 -4.79 0.40 -18.03
C VAL A 78 -3.92 -0.79 -17.61
N LYS A 79 -2.84 -1.06 -18.35
CA LYS A 79 -1.88 -2.13 -18.03
C LYS A 79 -1.24 -1.88 -16.66
N ASP A 80 -0.81 -0.64 -16.42
CA ASP A 80 -0.19 -0.26 -15.15
C ASP A 80 -1.16 -0.43 -13.98
N THR A 81 -2.42 -0.01 -14.17
CA THR A 81 -3.49 -0.21 -13.17
C THR A 81 -3.67 -1.69 -12.87
N PHE A 82 -3.81 -2.53 -13.89
CA PHE A 82 -3.99 -3.96 -13.72
C PHE A 82 -2.81 -4.60 -12.97
N LEU A 83 -1.58 -4.26 -13.35
CA LEU A 83 -0.38 -4.79 -12.70
C LEU A 83 -0.27 -4.36 -11.23
N ILE A 84 -0.57 -3.10 -10.91
CA ILE A 84 -0.56 -2.62 -9.52
C ILE A 84 -1.60 -3.37 -8.70
N LEU A 85 -2.84 -3.53 -9.21
CA LEU A 85 -3.89 -4.25 -8.51
C LEU A 85 -3.53 -5.73 -8.31
N LEU A 86 -2.92 -6.37 -9.29
CA LEU A 86 -2.44 -7.75 -9.20
C LEU A 86 -1.34 -7.89 -8.13
N LEU A 87 -0.37 -6.99 -8.13
CA LEU A 87 0.71 -6.98 -7.13
C LEU A 87 0.18 -6.68 -5.73
N ALA A 88 -0.75 -5.74 -5.60
CA ALA A 88 -1.40 -5.43 -4.33
C ALA A 88 -2.17 -6.63 -3.78
N LEU A 89 -2.96 -7.30 -4.63
CA LEU A 89 -3.70 -8.49 -4.27
C LEU A 89 -2.76 -9.62 -3.81
N PHE A 90 -1.73 -9.94 -4.60
CA PHE A 90 -0.77 -10.99 -4.26
C PHE A 90 -0.04 -10.70 -2.95
N ALA A 91 0.46 -9.48 -2.78
CA ALA A 91 1.19 -9.09 -1.59
C ALA A 91 0.29 -9.10 -0.34
N SER A 92 -0.96 -8.64 -0.45
CA SER A 92 -1.95 -8.66 0.63
C SER A 92 -2.25 -10.09 1.09
N PHE A 93 -2.53 -10.99 0.15
CA PHE A 93 -2.73 -12.42 0.47
C PHE A 93 -1.52 -13.03 1.14
N TYR A 94 -0.32 -12.80 0.59
CA TYR A 94 0.91 -13.33 1.16
C TYR A 94 1.13 -12.88 2.60
N VAL A 95 0.96 -11.58 2.87
CA VAL A 95 1.16 -11.02 4.22
C VAL A 95 0.12 -11.54 5.19
N GLU A 96 -1.15 -11.59 4.81
CA GLU A 96 -2.22 -12.07 5.70
C GLU A 96 -2.06 -13.56 6.01
N VAL A 97 -1.87 -14.41 5.01
CA VAL A 97 -1.66 -15.86 5.21
C VAL A 97 -0.45 -16.12 6.11
N ASN A 98 0.68 -15.46 5.82
CA ASN A 98 1.89 -15.65 6.60
C ASN A 98 1.72 -15.17 8.05
N SER A 99 1.08 -14.03 8.26
CA SER A 99 0.89 -13.46 9.59
C SER A 99 -0.06 -14.27 10.47
N LEU A 100 -1.14 -14.81 9.88
CA LEU A 100 -2.05 -15.74 10.56
C LEU A 100 -1.35 -17.05 10.91
N TYR A 101 -0.55 -17.58 9.96
CA TYR A 101 0.17 -18.83 10.16
C TYR A 101 1.17 -18.76 11.32
N ILE A 102 1.91 -17.67 11.45
CA ILE A 102 2.89 -17.48 12.54
C ILE A 102 2.28 -16.86 13.80
N GLY A 103 0.95 -16.65 13.85
CA GLY A 103 0.25 -16.12 15.02
C GLY A 103 0.58 -14.67 15.34
N ARG A 104 0.99 -13.86 14.35
CA ARG A 104 1.31 -12.44 14.56
C ARG A 104 0.08 -11.64 14.97
N TRP A 105 -1.09 -11.97 14.44
CA TRP A 105 -2.41 -11.48 14.82
C TRP A 105 -3.49 -12.50 14.53
N GLY A 106 -4.68 -12.31 15.09
CA GLY A 106 -5.90 -13.03 14.76
C GLY A 106 -6.99 -12.05 14.36
N TYR A 107 -8.13 -12.56 13.98
CA TYR A 107 -9.32 -11.77 13.67
C TYR A 107 -10.34 -11.82 14.81
N SER A 108 -11.05 -10.73 15.00
CA SER A 108 -12.27 -10.70 15.81
C SER A 108 -13.43 -11.34 15.05
N ASN A 109 -14.53 -11.63 15.75
CA ASN A 109 -15.76 -12.13 15.12
C ASN A 109 -16.42 -11.10 14.17
N ALA A 110 -16.01 -9.83 14.23
CA ALA A 110 -16.50 -8.77 13.36
C ALA A 110 -15.78 -8.70 12.01
N MET A 111 -14.64 -9.42 11.83
CA MET A 111 -13.88 -9.39 10.58
C MET A 111 -14.69 -10.03 9.45
N PRO A 112 -15.01 -9.26 8.37
CA PRO A 112 -15.56 -9.88 7.17
C PRO A 112 -14.48 -10.73 6.48
N LEU A 113 -14.80 -11.99 6.25
CA LEU A 113 -13.89 -12.94 5.61
C LEU A 113 -14.15 -13.01 4.09
N LEU A 114 -13.11 -13.28 3.34
CA LEU A 114 -13.22 -13.61 1.93
C LEU A 114 -13.95 -14.96 1.77
N ILE A 115 -14.92 -15.02 0.91
CA ILE A 115 -15.82 -16.18 0.71
C ILE A 115 -15.00 -17.47 0.51
N GLY A 116 -15.27 -18.48 1.34
CA GLY A 116 -14.60 -19.78 1.28
C GLY A 116 -13.17 -19.80 1.87
N THR A 117 -12.75 -18.74 2.57
CA THR A 117 -11.44 -18.66 3.21
C THR A 117 -11.52 -18.17 4.65
N ASN A 118 -10.41 -18.28 5.38
CA ASN A 118 -10.23 -17.68 6.70
C ASN A 118 -9.43 -16.35 6.62
N ILE A 119 -9.39 -15.70 5.46
CA ILE A 119 -8.63 -14.48 5.22
C ILE A 119 -9.55 -13.28 5.32
N GLY A 120 -9.14 -12.26 6.07
CA GLY A 120 -9.89 -11.02 6.21
C GLY A 120 -10.02 -10.25 4.88
N LEU A 121 -11.22 -9.76 4.60
CA LEU A 121 -11.49 -8.97 3.40
C LEU A 121 -10.91 -7.56 3.50
N THR A 122 -10.91 -6.96 4.70
CA THR A 122 -10.50 -5.55 4.90
C THR A 122 -9.05 -5.27 4.55
N PRO A 123 -8.05 -6.13 4.89
CA PRO A 123 -6.66 -5.89 4.50
C PRO A 123 -6.45 -6.04 2.98
N ILE A 124 -7.23 -6.89 2.32
CA ILE A 124 -7.17 -7.01 0.86
C ILE A 124 -7.68 -5.74 0.20
N LEU A 125 -8.84 -5.24 0.64
CA LEU A 125 -9.41 -3.99 0.15
C LEU A 125 -8.51 -2.79 0.44
N GLN A 126 -7.85 -2.77 1.60
CA GLN A 126 -6.89 -1.74 1.96
C GLN A 126 -5.86 -1.56 0.85
N TRP A 127 -5.14 -2.61 0.50
CA TRP A 127 -4.03 -2.49 -0.47
C TRP A 127 -4.50 -2.24 -1.90
N ILE A 128 -5.63 -2.81 -2.30
CA ILE A 128 -6.26 -2.53 -3.60
C ILE A 128 -6.61 -1.05 -3.74
N VAL A 129 -6.96 -0.37 -2.64
CA VAL A 129 -7.33 1.04 -2.65
C VAL A 129 -6.13 1.94 -2.33
N THR A 130 -5.45 1.73 -1.20
CA THR A 130 -4.45 2.68 -0.71
C THR A 130 -3.21 2.75 -1.59
N MET A 131 -2.79 1.63 -2.19
CA MET A 131 -1.58 1.58 -3.00
C MET A 131 -1.70 2.38 -4.31
N PRO A 132 -2.70 2.13 -5.20
CA PRO A 132 -2.86 2.95 -6.40
C PRO A 132 -3.19 4.40 -6.05
N VAL A 133 -3.98 4.67 -5.02
CA VAL A 133 -4.29 6.04 -4.58
C VAL A 133 -3.04 6.77 -4.11
N SER A 134 -2.14 6.10 -3.35
CA SER A 134 -0.87 6.70 -2.91
C SER A 134 -0.03 7.17 -4.10
N ILE A 135 0.09 6.35 -5.13
CA ILE A 135 0.87 6.68 -6.34
C ILE A 135 0.19 7.80 -7.14
N LEU A 136 -1.15 7.75 -7.30
CA LEU A 136 -1.92 8.77 -8.00
C LEU A 136 -1.84 10.14 -7.31
N VAL A 137 -2.00 10.18 -6.00
CA VAL A 137 -1.89 11.43 -5.22
C VAL A 137 -0.47 11.99 -5.33
N THR A 138 0.55 11.14 -5.18
CA THR A 138 1.96 11.55 -5.38
C THR A 138 2.19 12.12 -6.79
N ARG A 139 1.62 11.48 -7.82
CA ARG A 139 1.65 11.99 -9.20
C ARG A 139 1.05 13.39 -9.32
N LEU A 140 -0.07 13.65 -8.67
CA LEU A 140 -0.72 14.96 -8.70
C LEU A 140 0.17 16.06 -8.10
N PHE A 141 0.81 15.80 -6.96
CA PHE A 141 1.78 16.72 -6.36
C PHE A 141 2.99 16.99 -7.25
N MET A 142 3.42 16.00 -8.03
CA MET A 142 4.58 16.09 -8.90
C MET A 142 4.28 16.63 -10.32
N LYS A 143 2.99 16.84 -10.68
CA LYS A 143 2.57 17.17 -12.06
C LYS A 143 3.31 18.38 -12.65
N GLY A 144 3.47 19.46 -11.91
CA GLY A 144 4.20 20.65 -12.35
C GLY A 144 5.70 20.43 -12.57
N GLN A 145 6.30 19.53 -11.78
CA GLN A 145 7.74 19.22 -11.84
C GLN A 145 8.11 18.25 -12.97
N ILE A 146 7.17 17.41 -13.39
CA ILE A 146 7.37 16.42 -14.45
C ILE A 146 7.26 17.09 -15.82
N GLN A 147 6.27 17.95 -16.03
CA GLN A 147 6.04 18.65 -17.31
C GLN A 147 7.19 19.59 -17.70
N SER A 148 7.88 20.20 -16.75
CA SER A 148 9.02 21.09 -17.04
C SER A 148 10.21 20.37 -17.73
N THR A 149 10.28 19.04 -17.63
CA THR A 149 11.39 18.24 -18.22
C THR A 149 11.11 17.81 -19.66
N THR A 150 9.85 17.77 -20.08
CA THR A 150 9.47 17.39 -21.45
C THR A 150 9.62 18.55 -22.44
N ARG A 151 9.68 19.81 -21.96
CA ARG A 151 9.84 21.00 -22.79
C ARG A 151 11.27 21.24 -23.33
N TYR A 152 12.26 20.48 -22.90
CA TYR A 152 13.67 20.64 -23.30
C TYR A 152 14.20 19.48 -24.16
N ARG A 153 13.31 18.71 -24.80
CA ARG A 153 13.69 17.72 -25.81
C ARG A 153 13.17 18.17 -27.18
N PHE A 154 13.84 19.16 -27.75
CA PHE A 154 13.90 19.44 -29.18
C PHE A 154 15.35 19.71 -29.55
#